data_ca03272ae20c7148e3e20a882b160726
#
_entry.id   ca03272ae20c7148e3e20a882b160726
#
_cell.length_a   1.000
_cell.length_b   1.000
_cell.length_c   1.000
_cell.angle_alpha   90.00
_cell.angle_beta   90.00
_cell.angle_gamma   90.00
#
_symmetry.space_group_name_H-M   'P 1'
#
loop_
_entity.id
_entity.type
_entity.pdbx_description
1 polymer ?
#
loop_
_entity_poly.entity_id
_entity_poly.type
_entity_poly.pdbx_seq_one_letter_code
_entity_poly.pdbx_strand_id
1 'polypeptide(L)'
;PPRSTLFPYTTLFRSKGDYFGMNSENIVIKDFNLSGNYAFDGAKNVEVYNSRLLSKDAFWNCENVTVNNSVIIGEYLGWNSKNLTFIDCFIESNQGLCYVENLVIRNSKVINTDLAFEYSTVDANITTRVDSVKNPMGGRIHARGIDDLIMDDKEISSLNTKILVDEGGEENAV
;
A
#
# COMPACT_ATOMS: atom_id res chain seq x y z
N PRO A 1 -1.39 42.58 25.97
CA PRO A 1 -2.43 41.63 25.71
C PRO A 1 -1.83 40.29 25.30
N PRO A 2 -2.34 39.16 25.82
CA PRO A 2 -1.80 37.87 25.47
C PRO A 2 -2.09 37.61 23.98
N ARG A 3 -1.04 37.23 23.24
CA ARG A 3 -1.18 36.74 21.87
C ARG A 3 -2.05 35.49 21.93
N SER A 4 -3.24 35.54 21.37
CA SER A 4 -4.01 34.34 21.12
C SER A 4 -3.19 33.44 20.19
N THR A 5 -2.72 32.33 20.69
CA THR A 5 -2.29 31.24 19.85
C THR A 5 -3.52 30.69 19.15
N LEU A 6 -3.82 31.26 17.99
CA LEU A 6 -4.70 30.61 17.03
C LEU A 6 -4.03 29.27 16.70
N PHE A 7 -4.59 28.18 17.22
CA PHE A 7 -4.29 26.88 16.70
C PHE A 7 -4.63 26.94 15.20
N PRO A 8 -3.69 26.61 14.31
CA PRO A 8 -4.04 26.48 12.92
C PRO A 8 -5.11 25.40 12.85
N TYR A 9 -6.32 25.77 12.53
CA TYR A 9 -7.29 24.81 12.03
C TYR A 9 -6.62 24.24 10.78
N THR A 10 -6.12 23.02 10.86
CA THR A 10 -5.68 22.30 9.70
C THR A 10 -6.92 22.11 8.83
N THR A 11 -7.05 22.96 7.85
CA THR A 11 -8.10 22.83 6.84
C THR A 11 -7.68 21.62 6.03
N LEU A 12 -8.30 20.47 6.30
CA LEU A 12 -8.17 19.30 5.46
C LEU A 12 -8.64 19.68 4.06
N PHE A 13 -7.71 19.72 3.14
CA PHE A 13 -8.06 19.90 1.75
C PHE A 13 -8.88 18.69 1.30
N ARG A 14 -9.99 18.92 0.64
CA ARG A 14 -10.87 17.87 0.14
C ARG A 14 -10.99 17.98 -1.36
N SER A 15 -10.85 16.86 -2.05
CA SER A 15 -11.18 16.74 -3.46
C SER A 15 -12.10 15.56 -3.68
N LYS A 16 -13.01 15.72 -4.62
CA LYS A 16 -13.87 14.63 -5.10
C LYS A 16 -13.82 14.62 -6.62
N GLY A 17 -13.42 13.50 -7.19
CA GLY A 17 -13.34 13.30 -8.63
C GLY A 17 -12.31 12.26 -8.99
N ASP A 18 -12.52 11.63 -10.12
CA ASP A 18 -11.62 10.62 -10.67
C ASP A 18 -10.38 11.26 -11.30
N TYR A 19 -9.32 10.46 -11.47
CA TYR A 19 -8.08 10.83 -12.15
C TYR A 19 -7.31 12.00 -11.51
N PHE A 20 -7.45 12.19 -10.20
CA PHE A 20 -6.68 13.22 -9.49
C PHE A 20 -5.18 12.95 -9.62
N GLY A 21 -4.43 13.93 -10.11
CA GLY A 21 -2.96 13.82 -10.27
C GLY A 21 -2.50 12.83 -11.34
N MET A 22 -3.38 12.39 -12.24
CA MET A 22 -3.03 11.47 -13.33
C MET A 22 -1.89 12.04 -14.20
N ASN A 23 -0.89 11.20 -14.51
CA ASN A 23 0.29 11.54 -15.31
C ASN A 23 1.06 12.77 -14.82
N SER A 24 0.93 13.12 -13.56
CA SER A 24 1.64 14.26 -12.95
C SER A 24 3.01 13.84 -12.41
N GLU A 25 3.89 14.80 -12.20
CA GLU A 25 5.21 14.57 -11.65
C GLU A 25 5.53 15.52 -10.49
N ASN A 26 6.36 15.05 -9.54
CA ASN A 26 6.89 15.83 -8.43
C ASN A 26 5.79 16.43 -7.53
N ILE A 27 4.87 15.58 -7.10
CA ILE A 27 3.73 15.96 -6.27
C ILE A 27 4.05 15.71 -4.80
N VAL A 28 3.74 16.69 -3.95
CA VAL A 28 3.73 16.53 -2.50
C VAL A 28 2.34 16.88 -1.98
N ILE A 29 1.70 15.91 -1.32
CA ILE A 29 0.36 16.01 -0.74
C ILE A 29 0.47 15.90 0.78
N LYS A 30 -0.17 16.81 1.50
CA LYS A 30 -0.23 16.79 2.96
C LYS A 30 -1.62 17.15 3.46
N ASP A 31 -2.07 16.44 4.51
CA ASP A 31 -3.35 16.71 5.19
C ASP A 31 -4.53 16.76 4.22
N PHE A 32 -4.61 15.76 3.33
CA PHE A 32 -5.52 15.74 2.20
C PHE A 32 -6.55 14.61 2.32
N ASN A 33 -7.77 14.88 1.88
CA ASN A 33 -8.84 13.88 1.82
C ASN A 33 -9.37 13.80 0.39
N LEU A 34 -9.09 12.69 -0.27
CA LEU A 34 -9.47 12.42 -1.64
C LEU A 34 -10.55 11.33 -1.70
N SER A 35 -11.55 11.53 -2.54
CA SER A 35 -12.52 10.50 -2.91
C SER A 35 -12.72 10.51 -4.42
N GLY A 36 -12.35 9.42 -5.09
CA GLY A 36 -12.45 9.27 -6.54
C GLY A 36 -11.50 8.20 -7.03
N ASN A 37 -11.72 7.64 -8.21
CA ASN A 37 -10.95 6.52 -8.75
C ASN A 37 -9.73 6.99 -9.53
N TYR A 38 -8.77 6.06 -9.75
CA TYR A 38 -7.55 6.29 -10.53
C TYR A 38 -6.68 7.45 -10.02
N ALA A 39 -6.65 7.62 -8.69
CA ALA A 39 -5.80 8.66 -8.09
C ALA A 39 -4.33 8.40 -8.40
N PHE A 40 -3.67 9.39 -9.01
CA PHE A 40 -2.25 9.37 -9.38
C PHE A 40 -1.86 8.35 -10.45
N ASP A 41 -2.79 7.78 -11.22
CA ASP A 41 -2.46 6.85 -12.30
C ASP A 41 -1.38 7.45 -13.24
N GLY A 42 -0.30 6.71 -13.47
CA GLY A 42 0.83 7.13 -14.29
C GLY A 42 1.69 8.25 -13.69
N ALA A 43 1.48 8.63 -12.43
CA ALA A 43 2.26 9.72 -11.81
C ALA A 43 3.66 9.25 -11.36
N LYS A 44 4.59 10.23 -11.28
CA LYS A 44 5.96 9.99 -10.85
C LYS A 44 6.39 10.93 -9.73
N ASN A 45 7.25 10.42 -8.83
CA ASN A 45 7.80 11.17 -7.72
C ASN A 45 6.69 11.79 -6.86
N VAL A 46 5.84 10.94 -6.27
CA VAL A 46 4.69 11.34 -5.46
C VAL A 46 4.98 11.09 -3.99
N GLU A 47 4.79 12.10 -3.17
CA GLU A 47 4.87 12.00 -1.73
C GLU A 47 3.52 12.36 -1.09
N VAL A 48 3.00 11.48 -0.23
CA VAL A 48 1.72 11.67 0.46
C VAL A 48 1.91 11.55 1.96
N TYR A 49 1.43 12.53 2.71
CA TYR A 49 1.55 12.57 4.16
C TYR A 49 0.22 12.86 4.83
N ASN A 50 -0.07 12.20 5.97
CA ASN A 50 -1.21 12.46 6.85
C ASN A 50 -2.54 12.56 6.09
N SER A 51 -2.77 11.72 5.11
CA SER A 51 -3.85 11.88 4.14
C SER A 51 -4.79 10.68 4.16
N ARG A 52 -5.97 10.88 3.58
CA ARG A 52 -6.95 9.81 3.37
C ARG A 52 -7.33 9.75 1.91
N LEU A 53 -7.05 8.62 1.28
CA LEU A 53 -7.34 8.35 -0.12
C LEU A 53 -8.39 7.24 -0.21
N LEU A 54 -9.57 7.57 -0.71
CA LEU A 54 -10.62 6.61 -1.05
C LEU A 54 -10.66 6.50 -2.57
N SER A 55 -9.93 5.52 -3.09
CA SER A 55 -9.72 5.43 -4.54
C SER A 55 -9.50 3.98 -4.96
N LYS A 56 -10.36 3.46 -5.82
CA LYS A 56 -10.01 2.28 -6.61
C LYS A 56 -8.89 2.65 -7.58
N ASP A 57 -8.05 1.67 -7.90
CA ASP A 57 -6.97 1.81 -8.88
C ASP A 57 -6.02 2.98 -8.57
N ALA A 58 -5.83 3.29 -7.27
CA ALA A 58 -4.88 4.32 -6.86
C ALA A 58 -3.44 3.88 -7.15
N PHE A 59 -2.61 4.81 -7.59
CA PHE A 59 -1.19 4.59 -7.90
C PHE A 59 -0.92 3.52 -8.95
N TRP A 60 -1.80 3.33 -9.92
CA TRP A 60 -1.53 2.48 -11.08
C TRP A 60 -0.43 3.08 -11.94
N ASN A 61 0.43 2.23 -12.52
CA ASN A 61 1.49 2.64 -13.43
C ASN A 61 2.42 3.73 -12.88
N CYS A 62 2.53 3.85 -11.55
CA CYS A 62 3.31 4.88 -10.90
C CYS A 62 4.79 4.53 -10.76
N GLU A 63 5.61 5.55 -10.59
CA GLU A 63 7.03 5.39 -10.30
C GLU A 63 7.47 6.32 -9.15
N ASN A 64 8.20 5.78 -8.16
CA ASN A 64 8.73 6.51 -7.01
C ASN A 64 7.62 7.17 -6.18
N VAL A 65 6.81 6.37 -5.52
CA VAL A 65 5.74 6.83 -4.63
C VAL A 65 6.11 6.53 -3.18
N THR A 66 5.97 7.52 -2.31
CA THR A 66 6.09 7.36 -0.86
C THR A 66 4.83 7.87 -0.18
N VAL A 67 4.19 6.99 0.58
CA VAL A 67 3.00 7.32 1.38
C VAL A 67 3.32 7.11 2.85
N ASN A 68 3.08 8.12 3.66
CA ASN A 68 3.43 8.13 5.07
C ASN A 68 2.23 8.53 5.93
N ASN A 69 2.02 7.83 7.06
CA ASN A 69 0.99 8.11 8.06
C ASN A 69 -0.40 8.40 7.42
N SER A 70 -0.83 7.53 6.51
CA SER A 70 -2.01 7.77 5.70
C SER A 70 -2.94 6.55 5.65
N VAL A 71 -4.18 6.81 5.29
CA VAL A 71 -5.22 5.79 5.08
C VAL A 71 -5.52 5.67 3.59
N ILE A 72 -5.37 4.48 3.05
CA ILE A 72 -5.65 4.17 1.65
C ILE A 72 -6.68 3.05 1.60
N ILE A 73 -7.83 3.32 0.99
CA ILE A 73 -8.93 2.35 0.84
C ILE A 73 -9.38 2.32 -0.60
N GLY A 74 -9.32 1.14 -1.21
CA GLY A 74 -9.80 0.90 -2.57
C GLY A 74 -9.27 -0.42 -3.12
N GLU A 75 -9.82 -0.88 -4.21
CA GLU A 75 -9.39 -2.10 -4.90
C GLU A 75 -8.18 -1.82 -5.79
N TYR A 76 -7.38 -2.85 -6.09
CA TYR A 76 -6.29 -2.85 -7.09
C TYR A 76 -5.22 -1.78 -6.88
N LEU A 77 -4.93 -1.46 -5.63
CA LEU A 77 -3.92 -0.44 -5.27
C LEU A 77 -2.55 -0.77 -5.88
N GLY A 78 -1.93 0.21 -6.52
CA GLY A 78 -0.51 0.19 -6.90
C GLY A 78 -0.13 -0.73 -8.06
N TRP A 79 -1.08 -1.23 -8.84
CA TRP A 79 -0.79 -2.16 -9.92
C TRP A 79 0.19 -1.61 -10.96
N ASN A 80 1.06 -2.51 -11.45
CA ASN A 80 2.04 -2.24 -12.51
C ASN A 80 2.93 -1.03 -12.22
N SER A 81 3.37 -0.90 -10.97
CA SER A 81 4.12 0.26 -10.51
C SER A 81 5.54 -0.12 -10.06
N LYS A 82 6.35 0.91 -9.83
CA LYS A 82 7.75 0.75 -9.45
C LYS A 82 8.12 1.65 -8.29
N ASN A 83 8.91 1.11 -7.35
CA ASN A 83 9.39 1.83 -6.17
C ASN A 83 8.24 2.44 -5.35
N LEU A 84 7.31 1.61 -4.88
CA LEU A 84 6.26 2.04 -3.96
C LEU A 84 6.69 1.83 -2.52
N THR A 85 6.52 2.85 -1.69
CA THR A 85 6.85 2.79 -0.26
C THR A 85 5.67 3.27 0.58
N PHE A 86 5.22 2.43 1.54
CA PHE A 86 4.18 2.74 2.50
C PHE A 86 4.74 2.63 3.91
N ILE A 87 4.64 3.70 4.70
CA ILE A 87 5.17 3.79 6.07
C ILE A 87 4.06 4.24 7.01
N ASP A 88 3.86 3.53 8.11
CA ASP A 88 2.84 3.86 9.12
C ASP A 88 1.43 4.04 8.51
N CYS A 89 1.10 3.26 7.51
CA CYS A 89 -0.15 3.37 6.77
C CYS A 89 -1.20 2.35 7.22
N PHE A 90 -2.46 2.71 6.97
CA PHE A 90 -3.58 1.79 6.96
C PHE A 90 -3.99 1.56 5.50
N ILE A 91 -3.89 0.32 5.05
CA ILE A 91 -4.17 -0.10 3.67
C ILE A 91 -5.29 -1.13 3.68
N GLU A 92 -6.36 -0.85 2.95
CA GLU A 92 -7.43 -1.79 2.64
C GLU A 92 -7.58 -1.86 1.13
N SER A 93 -7.22 -3.00 0.54
CA SER A 93 -7.25 -3.14 -0.91
C SER A 93 -7.34 -4.59 -1.33
N ASN A 94 -8.50 -4.97 -1.83
CA ASN A 94 -8.65 -6.26 -2.48
C ASN A 94 -7.74 -6.33 -3.72
N GLN A 95 -7.04 -7.45 -3.89
CA GLN A 95 -6.08 -7.70 -4.98
C GLN A 95 -5.11 -6.53 -5.18
N GLY A 96 -4.62 -5.98 -4.07
CA GLY A 96 -3.75 -4.82 -4.05
C GLY A 96 -2.27 -5.18 -4.17
N LEU A 97 -1.49 -4.20 -4.64
CA LEU A 97 -0.02 -4.24 -4.66
C LEU A 97 0.55 -5.38 -5.53
N CYS A 98 -0.17 -5.67 -6.63
CA CYS A 98 0.23 -6.66 -7.62
C CYS A 98 1.06 -6.03 -8.75
N TYR A 99 1.98 -6.81 -9.34
CA TYR A 99 2.86 -6.36 -10.42
C TYR A 99 3.73 -5.15 -10.04
N VAL A 100 4.16 -5.09 -8.78
CA VAL A 100 5.00 -3.99 -8.29
C VAL A 100 6.47 -4.39 -8.27
N GLU A 101 7.31 -3.66 -8.97
CA GLU A 101 8.75 -3.76 -8.85
C GLU A 101 9.21 -2.91 -7.65
N ASN A 102 9.82 -3.56 -6.65
CA ASN A 102 10.37 -2.92 -5.47
C ASN A 102 9.31 -2.24 -4.58
N LEU A 103 8.43 -3.06 -4.00
CA LEU A 103 7.46 -2.65 -2.99
C LEU A 103 8.09 -2.67 -1.59
N VAL A 104 7.96 -1.57 -0.86
CA VAL A 104 8.39 -1.45 0.54
C VAL A 104 7.20 -1.12 1.43
N ILE A 105 6.97 -1.92 2.48
CA ILE A 105 5.95 -1.65 3.50
C ILE A 105 6.63 -1.65 4.87
N ARG A 106 6.41 -0.62 5.68
CA ARG A 106 6.96 -0.50 7.02
C ARG A 106 5.87 -0.15 8.02
N ASN A 107 5.82 -0.92 9.12
CA ASN A 107 4.94 -0.68 10.26
C ASN A 107 3.49 -0.34 9.87
N SER A 108 2.96 -1.00 8.85
CA SER A 108 1.66 -0.68 8.28
C SER A 108 0.64 -1.79 8.51
N LYS A 109 -0.63 -1.42 8.55
CA LYS A 109 -1.75 -2.36 8.55
C LYS A 109 -2.19 -2.62 7.12
N VAL A 110 -2.33 -3.89 6.78
CA VAL A 110 -2.87 -4.35 5.48
C VAL A 110 -3.99 -5.31 5.80
N ILE A 111 -5.21 -4.96 5.43
CA ILE A 111 -6.41 -5.73 5.77
C ILE A 111 -7.34 -5.84 4.55
N ASN A 112 -8.26 -6.80 4.59
CA ASN A 112 -9.20 -7.05 3.49
C ASN A 112 -8.47 -7.11 2.14
N THR A 113 -7.30 -7.79 2.14
CA THR A 113 -6.38 -7.83 0.99
C THR A 113 -6.22 -9.28 0.56
N ASP A 114 -7.05 -9.69 -0.36
CA ASP A 114 -7.00 -10.98 -1.02
C ASP A 114 -6.06 -10.94 -2.23
N LEU A 115 -5.38 -12.05 -2.54
CA LEU A 115 -4.44 -12.21 -3.66
C LEU A 115 -3.35 -11.12 -3.70
N ALA A 116 -2.88 -10.67 -2.54
CA ALA A 116 -1.91 -9.60 -2.42
C ALA A 116 -0.54 -9.98 -3.02
N PHE A 117 0.15 -8.98 -3.53
CA PHE A 117 1.55 -9.04 -3.96
C PHE A 117 1.81 -9.93 -5.18
N GLU A 118 0.77 -10.30 -5.92
CA GLU A 118 0.94 -11.16 -7.10
C GLU A 118 1.95 -10.54 -8.08
N TYR A 119 2.94 -11.32 -8.49
CA TYR A 119 4.05 -10.91 -9.36
C TYR A 119 4.82 -9.67 -8.89
N SER A 120 4.95 -9.48 -7.58
CA SER A 120 5.66 -8.33 -7.01
C SER A 120 6.94 -8.74 -6.28
N THR A 121 7.95 -7.87 -6.29
CA THR A 121 9.10 -7.96 -5.37
C THR A 121 8.81 -7.11 -4.13
N VAL A 122 8.90 -7.73 -2.94
CA VAL A 122 8.34 -7.16 -1.71
C VAL A 122 9.34 -7.17 -0.57
N ASP A 123 9.47 -6.04 0.13
CA ASP A 123 10.08 -5.99 1.46
C ASP A 123 9.06 -5.37 2.43
N ALA A 124 8.31 -6.23 3.12
CA ALA A 124 7.17 -5.82 3.93
C ALA A 124 7.34 -6.17 5.41
N ASN A 125 6.95 -5.21 6.27
CA ASN A 125 6.66 -5.39 7.68
C ASN A 125 5.23 -4.93 7.94
N ILE A 126 4.32 -5.90 8.13
CA ILE A 126 2.87 -5.70 8.25
C ILE A 126 2.46 -6.05 9.67
N THR A 127 1.70 -5.17 10.32
CA THR A 127 1.30 -5.32 11.72
C THR A 127 -0.04 -6.02 11.92
N THR A 128 -0.65 -6.51 10.85
CA THR A 128 -1.92 -7.24 10.82
C THR A 128 -1.75 -8.61 10.16
N ARG A 129 -2.83 -9.41 10.18
CA ARG A 129 -2.96 -10.57 9.27
C ARG A 129 -3.26 -10.07 7.87
N VAL A 130 -2.89 -10.87 6.87
CA VAL A 130 -3.19 -10.67 5.44
C VAL A 130 -4.05 -11.85 5.00
N ASP A 131 -5.15 -11.60 4.29
CA ASP A 131 -6.10 -12.64 3.91
C ASP A 131 -5.46 -13.66 2.97
N SER A 132 -4.84 -13.21 1.90
CA SER A 132 -4.02 -14.10 1.08
C SER A 132 -2.86 -13.39 0.37
N VAL A 133 -1.80 -14.15 0.13
CA VAL A 133 -0.63 -13.74 -0.67
C VAL A 133 -0.52 -14.68 -1.85
N LYS A 134 -0.36 -14.13 -3.05
CA LYS A 134 -0.28 -14.94 -4.27
C LYS A 134 0.98 -14.67 -5.07
N ASN A 135 1.69 -15.73 -5.44
CA ASN A 135 2.83 -15.74 -6.37
C ASN A 135 3.79 -14.54 -6.21
N PRO A 136 4.26 -14.17 -5.00
CA PRO A 136 5.23 -13.10 -4.85
C PRO A 136 6.57 -13.52 -5.51
N MET A 137 7.16 -12.62 -6.28
CA MET A 137 8.36 -12.92 -7.07
C MET A 137 9.66 -12.95 -6.28
N GLY A 138 9.70 -12.31 -5.11
CA GLY A 138 10.92 -12.29 -4.30
C GLY A 138 10.87 -11.28 -3.15
N GLY A 139 11.86 -11.41 -2.26
CA GLY A 139 12.08 -10.52 -1.15
C GLY A 139 11.63 -11.09 0.20
N ARG A 140 10.99 -10.28 1.03
CA ARG A 140 10.57 -10.69 2.38
C ARG A 140 9.19 -10.13 2.71
N ILE A 141 8.33 -10.97 3.23
CA ILE A 141 7.03 -10.57 3.80
C ILE A 141 7.01 -11.00 5.26
N HIS A 142 6.95 -10.04 6.17
CA HIS A 142 6.73 -10.26 7.59
C HIS A 142 5.36 -9.71 7.95
N ALA A 143 4.49 -10.56 8.48
CA ALA A 143 3.12 -10.21 8.87
C ALA A 143 2.75 -10.89 10.18
N ARG A 144 1.72 -10.42 10.86
CA ARG A 144 1.20 -11.11 12.05
C ARG A 144 0.67 -12.50 11.72
N GLY A 145 0.20 -12.71 10.51
CA GLY A 145 -0.24 -13.98 9.94
C GLY A 145 -0.61 -13.81 8.47
N ILE A 146 -0.65 -14.92 7.75
CA ILE A 146 -1.15 -15.01 6.37
C ILE A 146 -2.12 -16.18 6.37
N ASP A 147 -3.37 -15.92 5.98
CA ASP A 147 -4.40 -16.96 6.05
C ASP A 147 -4.31 -17.94 4.89
N ASP A 148 -3.92 -17.48 3.71
CA ASP A 148 -3.66 -18.35 2.56
C ASP A 148 -2.41 -17.89 1.77
N LEU A 149 -1.51 -18.82 1.48
CA LEU A 149 -0.33 -18.60 0.64
C LEU A 149 -0.45 -19.41 -0.65
N ILE A 150 -0.76 -18.75 -1.74
CA ILE A 150 -1.04 -19.36 -3.05
C ILE A 150 0.22 -19.29 -3.91
N MET A 151 0.81 -20.44 -4.20
CA MET A 151 1.97 -20.59 -5.08
C MET A 151 1.60 -21.53 -6.23
N ASP A 152 0.73 -21.08 -7.12
CA ASP A 152 0.19 -21.87 -8.23
C ASP A 152 0.93 -21.67 -9.57
N ASP A 153 1.75 -20.63 -9.69
CA ASP A 153 2.63 -20.42 -10.83
C ASP A 153 3.94 -21.22 -10.69
N LYS A 154 4.13 -22.19 -11.57
CA LYS A 154 5.30 -23.09 -11.54
C LYS A 154 6.61 -22.40 -11.93
N GLU A 155 6.57 -21.25 -12.54
CA GLU A 155 7.76 -20.49 -12.92
C GLU A 155 8.31 -19.69 -11.74
N ILE A 156 7.52 -19.51 -10.67
CA ILE A 156 7.93 -18.79 -9.47
C ILE A 156 8.35 -19.77 -8.38
N SER A 157 9.60 -19.69 -7.96
CA SER A 157 10.08 -20.48 -6.84
C SER A 157 9.60 -19.92 -5.50
N SER A 158 8.97 -20.75 -4.68
CA SER A 158 8.59 -20.38 -3.31
C SER A 158 9.80 -19.98 -2.44
N LEU A 159 11.01 -20.35 -2.84
CA LEU A 159 12.25 -19.98 -2.14
C LEU A 159 12.69 -18.53 -2.39
N ASN A 160 12.13 -17.86 -3.40
CA ASN A 160 12.51 -16.50 -3.74
C ASN A 160 11.97 -15.47 -2.73
N THR A 161 10.87 -15.80 -2.04
CA THR A 161 10.25 -14.92 -1.07
C THR A 161 10.30 -15.52 0.33
N LYS A 162 10.95 -14.82 1.25
CA LYS A 162 10.99 -15.22 2.66
C LYS A 162 9.71 -14.77 3.35
N ILE A 163 8.89 -15.72 3.76
CA ILE A 163 7.68 -15.48 4.54
C ILE A 163 8.00 -15.63 6.03
N LEU A 164 7.61 -14.65 6.84
CA LEU A 164 7.73 -14.65 8.29
C LEU A 164 6.39 -14.28 8.90
N VAL A 165 5.94 -15.06 9.88
CA VAL A 165 4.74 -14.78 10.66
C VAL A 165 5.08 -14.72 12.14
N ASP A 166 4.39 -13.83 12.88
CA ASP A 166 4.56 -13.79 14.33
C ASP A 166 3.98 -15.07 14.96
N GLU A 167 4.75 -15.72 15.81
CA GLU A 167 4.27 -16.88 16.56
C GLU A 167 3.19 -16.43 17.56
N GLY A 168 1.95 -16.80 17.28
CA GLY A 168 0.80 -16.46 18.12
C GLY A 168 -0.48 -17.14 17.66
N GLY A 169 -0.43 -18.43 17.36
CA GLY A 169 -1.56 -19.29 17.01
C GLY A 169 -1.05 -20.65 16.56
N GLU A 170 -1.29 -21.65 17.38
CA GLU A 170 -1.14 -23.10 17.20
C GLU A 170 -0.35 -23.58 15.98
N GLU A 171 0.76 -24.28 16.26
CA GLU A 171 1.49 -25.14 15.31
C GLU A 171 0.48 -25.99 14.51
N ASN A 172 0.36 -25.70 13.23
CA ASN A 172 0.03 -26.71 12.26
C ASN A 172 1.17 -26.72 11.23
N ALA A 173 2.23 -27.47 11.58
CA ALA A 173 3.19 -27.95 10.61
C ALA A 173 2.49 -28.98 9.71
N VAL A 174 2.48 -28.72 8.44
CA VAL A 174 2.29 -29.75 7.41
C VAL A 174 3.49 -29.74 6.49
#